data_b40d6adb8d697190a814544b250303d1
#
_entry.id   b40d6adb8d697190a814544b250303d1
#
_cell.length_a   1.000
_cell.length_b   1.000
_cell.length_c   1.000
_cell.angle_alpha   90.00
_cell.angle_beta   90.00
_cell.angle_gamma   90.00
#
_symmetry.space_group_name_H-M   'P 1'
#
loop_
_entity.id
_entity.type
_entity.pdbx_description
1 polymer ?
#
loop_
_entity_poly.entity_id
_entity_poly.type
_entity_poly.pdbx_seq_one_letter_code
_entity_poly.pdbx_strand_id
1 'polypeptide(L)'
;MTIKSDKWIRKMAVEHGMIEPFQEDQIRYSDDNSRLISYGLSSYGYDVRCANEFKVFTNIHSAIVDPKSFDEKSFVDINSDVCVIPPNSFALARTVEYFRIPRDVLTICLGKSTYARCGIIVNVTPLEPEWEGHVTLEFSNTSNLPAKIYAGEGVAQMIFHQSDEQCEVSYKDRDCLLYTSPS
;
A
#
# COMPACT_ATOMS: atom_id res chain seq x y z
N MET A 1 3.56 22.21 8.53
CA MET A 1 3.16 20.95 7.85
C MET A 1 1.66 20.76 7.96
N THR A 2 0.95 20.53 6.84
CA THR A 2 -0.52 20.48 6.79
C THR A 2 -0.99 19.18 6.14
N ILE A 3 -2.00 18.55 6.74
CA ILE A 3 -2.73 17.42 6.12
C ILE A 3 -3.53 17.96 4.93
N LYS A 4 -3.54 17.21 3.83
CA LYS A 4 -4.24 17.61 2.60
C LYS A 4 -5.64 17.03 2.52
N SER A 5 -6.58 17.89 2.10
CA SER A 5 -7.99 17.53 1.93
C SER A 5 -8.25 16.83 0.60
N ASP A 6 -9.44 16.26 0.46
CA ASP A 6 -9.99 15.68 -0.77
C ASP A 6 -9.85 16.61 -1.99
N LYS A 7 -10.13 17.91 -1.84
CA LYS A 7 -9.99 18.91 -2.91
C LYS A 7 -8.57 18.98 -3.45
N TRP A 8 -7.59 19.00 -2.54
CA TRP A 8 -6.18 19.04 -2.93
C TRP A 8 -5.74 17.70 -3.56
N ILE A 9 -6.14 16.57 -2.96
CA ILE A 9 -5.79 15.23 -3.49
C ILE A 9 -6.35 15.04 -4.89
N ARG A 10 -7.64 15.39 -5.12
CA ARG A 10 -8.27 15.36 -6.43
C ARG A 10 -7.52 16.21 -7.45
N LYS A 11 -7.20 17.45 -7.10
CA LYS A 11 -6.44 18.34 -7.96
C LYS A 11 -5.09 17.71 -8.36
N MET A 12 -4.33 17.23 -7.40
CA MET A 12 -3.02 16.63 -7.65
C MET A 12 -3.10 15.34 -8.47
N ALA A 13 -4.11 14.52 -8.24
CA ALA A 13 -4.32 13.30 -9.02
C ALA A 13 -4.70 13.61 -10.47
N VAL A 14 -5.66 14.52 -10.70
CA VAL A 14 -6.19 14.81 -12.04
C VAL A 14 -5.22 15.68 -12.86
N GLU A 15 -4.66 16.74 -12.27
CA GLU A 15 -3.82 17.70 -13.01
C GLU A 15 -2.34 17.28 -13.10
N HIS A 16 -1.84 16.49 -12.13
CA HIS A 16 -0.42 16.13 -12.01
C HIS A 16 -0.16 14.63 -12.01
N GLY A 17 -1.18 13.79 -12.10
CA GLY A 17 -1.03 12.34 -12.14
C GLY A 17 -0.44 11.75 -10.85
N MET A 18 -0.69 12.39 -9.69
CA MET A 18 -0.14 11.94 -8.41
C MET A 18 -0.59 10.53 -8.03
N ILE A 19 -1.80 10.14 -8.42
CA ILE A 19 -2.39 8.80 -8.17
C ILE A 19 -2.99 8.30 -9.49
N GLU A 20 -2.62 7.10 -9.93
CA GLU A 20 -3.08 6.51 -11.20
C GLU A 20 -3.25 4.98 -11.09
N PRO A 21 -4.44 4.39 -11.37
CA PRO A 21 -5.69 5.08 -11.70
C PRO A 21 -6.30 5.76 -10.46
N PHE A 22 -6.88 6.96 -10.66
CA PHE A 22 -7.53 7.70 -9.59
C PHE A 22 -9.02 7.43 -9.53
N GLN A 23 -9.54 7.08 -8.35
CA GLN A 23 -10.96 6.93 -8.07
C GLN A 23 -11.46 8.14 -7.28
N GLU A 24 -12.27 8.97 -7.93
CA GLU A 24 -12.72 10.26 -7.38
C GLU A 24 -13.71 10.10 -6.21
N ASP A 25 -14.53 9.05 -6.27
CA ASP A 25 -15.52 8.73 -5.24
C ASP A 25 -15.05 7.57 -4.38
N GLN A 26 -15.62 7.46 -3.17
CA GLN A 26 -15.40 6.30 -2.32
C GLN A 26 -16.33 5.16 -2.72
N ILE A 27 -15.80 4.14 -3.37
CA ILE A 27 -16.53 2.97 -3.83
C ILE A 27 -16.74 1.98 -2.67
N ARG A 28 -17.96 1.49 -2.52
CA ARG A 28 -18.38 0.53 -1.46
C ARG A 28 -19.13 -0.68 -1.98
N TYR A 29 -19.53 -0.64 -3.24
CA TYR A 29 -20.28 -1.69 -3.92
C TYR A 29 -19.73 -1.88 -5.31
N SER A 30 -19.69 -3.12 -5.77
CA SER A 30 -19.39 -3.48 -7.15
C SER A 30 -20.58 -3.25 -8.06
N ASP A 31 -20.41 -3.42 -9.36
CA ASP A 31 -21.46 -3.23 -10.35
C ASP A 31 -22.66 -4.18 -10.18
N ASP A 32 -22.42 -5.37 -9.62
CA ASP A 32 -23.44 -6.36 -9.26
C ASP A 32 -24.08 -6.10 -7.87
N ASN A 33 -23.77 -4.93 -7.26
CA ASN A 33 -24.23 -4.52 -5.93
C ASN A 33 -23.73 -5.37 -4.76
N SER A 34 -22.64 -6.12 -4.94
CA SER A 34 -21.94 -6.80 -3.85
C SER A 34 -21.15 -5.81 -3.02
N ARG A 35 -21.12 -6.02 -1.69
CA ARG A 35 -20.40 -5.11 -0.77
C ARG A 35 -18.90 -5.30 -0.87
N LEU A 36 -18.19 -4.20 -1.09
CA LEU A 36 -16.72 -4.14 -1.11
C LEU A 36 -16.15 -3.47 0.14
N ILE A 37 -14.91 -3.80 0.46
CA ILE A 37 -14.11 -2.99 1.38
C ILE A 37 -13.74 -1.71 0.63
N SER A 38 -14.19 -0.57 1.14
CA SER A 38 -14.19 0.71 0.44
C SER A 38 -12.80 1.16 0.00
N TYR A 39 -12.74 1.78 -1.19
CA TYR A 39 -11.53 2.39 -1.75
C TYR A 39 -11.86 3.71 -2.46
N GLY A 40 -10.83 4.49 -2.79
CA GLY A 40 -10.96 5.77 -3.45
C GLY A 40 -10.77 6.96 -2.52
N LEU A 41 -11.18 8.15 -2.97
CA LEU A 41 -10.97 9.40 -2.28
C LEU A 41 -11.78 9.48 -0.98
N SER A 42 -11.11 9.86 0.11
CA SER A 42 -11.74 10.18 1.40
C SER A 42 -11.45 11.64 1.80
N SER A 43 -12.02 12.12 2.91
CA SER A 43 -11.96 13.54 3.32
C SER A 43 -10.52 14.09 3.43
N TYR A 44 -9.57 13.31 3.97
CA TYR A 44 -8.18 13.69 4.20
C TYR A 44 -7.19 12.58 3.81
N GLY A 45 -7.55 11.76 2.83
CA GLY A 45 -6.70 10.67 2.39
C GLY A 45 -7.26 9.98 1.17
N TYR A 46 -6.59 8.90 0.79
CA TYR A 46 -6.99 8.05 -0.32
C TYR A 46 -6.87 6.58 0.08
N ASP A 47 -7.96 5.83 -0.02
CA ASP A 47 -7.99 4.41 0.27
C ASP A 47 -7.51 3.62 -0.95
N VAL A 48 -6.36 2.96 -0.82
CA VAL A 48 -5.71 2.20 -1.89
C VAL A 48 -6.23 0.79 -1.99
N ARG A 49 -6.22 0.24 -3.21
CA ARG A 49 -6.57 -1.14 -3.50
C ARG A 49 -5.35 -2.05 -3.52
N CYS A 50 -5.56 -3.30 -3.11
CA CYS A 50 -4.57 -4.35 -3.27
C CYS A 50 -4.63 -4.93 -4.70
N ALA A 51 -3.48 -5.12 -5.35
CA ALA A 51 -3.40 -5.91 -6.58
C ALA A 51 -3.58 -7.40 -6.29
N ASN A 52 -3.74 -8.23 -7.33
CA ASN A 52 -3.97 -9.68 -7.20
C ASN A 52 -2.70 -10.52 -7.16
N GLU A 53 -1.55 -9.87 -7.12
CA GLU A 53 -0.22 -10.49 -7.04
C GLU A 53 0.26 -10.46 -5.60
N PHE A 54 0.47 -11.63 -5.02
CA PHE A 54 0.89 -11.78 -3.62
C PHE A 54 2.13 -12.65 -3.53
N LYS A 55 2.99 -12.35 -2.55
CA LYS A 55 4.10 -13.21 -2.11
C LYS A 55 3.82 -13.60 -0.66
N VAL A 56 3.42 -14.84 -0.43
CA VAL A 56 3.11 -15.35 0.92
C VAL A 56 4.33 -15.98 1.53
N PHE A 57 4.72 -15.54 2.72
CA PHE A 57 5.86 -16.07 3.44
C PHE A 57 5.63 -17.52 3.88
N THR A 58 6.65 -18.35 3.68
CA THR A 58 6.70 -19.72 4.14
C THR A 58 8.02 -19.96 4.90
N ASN A 59 7.98 -20.77 5.96
CA ASN A 59 9.17 -21.08 6.77
C ASN A 59 9.86 -22.38 6.36
N ILE A 60 9.63 -22.86 5.13
CA ILE A 60 10.10 -24.18 4.68
C ILE A 60 11.60 -24.18 4.36
N HIS A 61 12.13 -23.03 3.93
CA HIS A 61 13.49 -22.96 3.38
C HIS A 61 14.49 -22.23 4.30
N SER A 62 14.07 -21.62 5.39
CA SER A 62 14.96 -20.87 6.29
C SER A 62 14.58 -21.07 7.75
N ALA A 63 15.60 -21.26 8.59
CA ALA A 63 15.44 -21.34 10.05
C ALA A 63 15.43 -19.96 10.72
N ILE A 64 15.90 -18.92 10.03
CA ILE A 64 16.06 -17.56 10.55
C ILE A 64 15.69 -16.58 9.43
N VAL A 65 14.95 -15.54 9.76
CA VAL A 65 14.72 -14.39 8.88
C VAL A 65 15.85 -13.37 9.12
N ASP A 66 16.70 -13.16 8.12
CA ASP A 66 17.79 -12.19 8.18
C ASP A 66 17.57 -11.09 7.13
N PRO A 67 17.37 -9.82 7.52
CA PRO A 67 17.14 -8.73 6.56
C PRO A 67 18.37 -8.42 5.69
N LYS A 68 19.56 -8.86 6.07
CA LYS A 68 20.79 -8.70 5.27
C LYS A 68 21.06 -9.86 4.33
N SER A 69 20.36 -10.98 4.52
CA SER A 69 20.54 -12.21 3.75
C SER A 69 19.18 -12.92 3.61
N PHE A 70 18.21 -12.19 3.08
CA PHE A 70 16.86 -12.70 2.93
C PHE A 70 16.80 -13.71 1.77
N ASP A 71 16.26 -14.92 2.04
CA ASP A 71 16.08 -15.94 1.01
C ASP A 71 14.72 -15.76 0.33
N GLU A 72 14.73 -15.34 -0.94
CA GLU A 72 13.51 -15.16 -1.75
C GLU A 72 12.70 -16.45 -1.92
N LYS A 73 13.33 -17.61 -1.78
CA LYS A 73 12.64 -18.92 -1.77
C LYS A 73 11.71 -19.09 -0.56
N SER A 74 11.81 -18.20 0.43
CA SER A 74 10.88 -18.14 1.55
C SER A 74 9.51 -17.56 1.19
N PHE A 75 9.28 -17.15 -0.07
CA PHE A 75 8.00 -16.73 -0.56
C PHE A 75 7.41 -17.71 -1.57
N VAL A 76 6.08 -17.82 -1.53
CA VAL A 76 5.27 -18.46 -2.57
C VAL A 76 4.50 -17.36 -3.30
N ASP A 77 4.66 -17.31 -4.62
CA ASP A 77 3.90 -16.38 -5.47
C ASP A 77 2.48 -16.90 -5.68
N ILE A 78 1.51 -16.04 -5.45
CA ILE A 78 0.08 -16.31 -5.61
C ILE A 78 -0.53 -15.21 -6.47
N ASN A 79 -1.24 -15.58 -7.53
CA ASN A 79 -2.06 -14.68 -8.31
C ASN A 79 -3.52 -15.09 -8.13
N SER A 80 -4.29 -14.29 -7.40
CA SER A 80 -5.67 -14.64 -7.02
C SER A 80 -6.44 -13.40 -6.56
N ASP A 81 -7.76 -13.44 -6.69
CA ASP A 81 -8.66 -12.42 -6.15
C ASP A 81 -8.73 -12.44 -4.62
N VAL A 82 -8.32 -13.54 -4.00
CA VAL A 82 -8.27 -13.69 -2.54
C VAL A 82 -6.96 -14.35 -2.13
N CYS A 83 -6.17 -13.65 -1.34
CA CYS A 83 -4.99 -14.23 -0.67
C CYS A 83 -5.37 -14.72 0.72
N VAL A 84 -4.91 -15.91 1.10
CA VAL A 84 -5.05 -16.46 2.46
C VAL A 84 -3.70 -16.46 3.14
N ILE A 85 -3.53 -15.62 4.15
CA ILE A 85 -2.29 -15.54 4.94
C ILE A 85 -2.40 -16.52 6.10
N PRO A 86 -1.45 -17.46 6.25
CA PRO A 86 -1.45 -18.40 7.38
C PRO A 86 -1.39 -17.69 8.74
N PRO A 87 -1.78 -18.38 9.84
CA PRO A 87 -1.64 -17.83 11.20
C PRO A 87 -0.21 -17.41 11.50
N ASN A 88 -0.04 -16.25 12.14
CA ASN A 88 1.27 -15.71 12.55
C ASN A 88 2.29 -15.62 11.39
N SER A 89 1.82 -15.43 10.17
CA SER A 89 2.64 -15.25 8.96
C SER A 89 2.36 -13.89 8.33
N PHE A 90 3.00 -13.62 7.20
CA PHE A 90 2.85 -12.37 6.48
C PHE A 90 2.86 -12.57 4.96
N ALA A 91 2.39 -11.59 4.25
CA ALA A 91 2.41 -11.56 2.80
C ALA A 91 2.81 -10.16 2.31
N LEU A 92 3.46 -10.13 1.16
CA LEU A 92 3.71 -8.91 0.41
C LEU A 92 2.73 -8.83 -0.76
N ALA A 93 2.28 -7.63 -1.06
CA ALA A 93 1.53 -7.32 -2.27
C ALA A 93 1.90 -5.92 -2.74
N ARG A 94 1.28 -5.45 -3.81
CA ARG A 94 1.43 -4.07 -4.26
C ARG A 94 0.07 -3.38 -4.38
N THR A 95 0.09 -2.06 -4.42
CA THR A 95 -1.11 -1.29 -4.75
C THR A 95 -1.48 -1.45 -6.23
N VAL A 96 -2.79 -1.37 -6.53
CA VAL A 96 -3.26 -1.16 -7.90
C VAL A 96 -2.82 0.21 -8.39
N GLU A 97 -2.88 1.20 -7.51
CA GLU A 97 -2.52 2.58 -7.79
C GLU A 97 -1.00 2.75 -7.88
N TYR A 98 -0.59 3.53 -8.87
CA TYR A 98 0.76 4.06 -9.04
C TYR A 98 0.81 5.49 -8.48
N PHE A 99 1.84 5.82 -7.73
CA PHE A 99 2.01 7.11 -7.06
C PHE A 99 3.18 7.90 -7.63
N ARG A 100 3.02 9.22 -7.69
CA ARG A 100 4.09 10.20 -7.98
C ARG A 100 4.02 11.28 -6.91
N ILE A 101 4.86 11.14 -5.89
CA ILE A 101 4.81 12.03 -4.71
C ILE A 101 5.51 13.35 -5.03
N PRO A 102 4.86 14.51 -4.82
CA PRO A 102 5.50 15.82 -5.02
C PRO A 102 6.69 16.06 -4.07
N ARG A 103 7.62 16.94 -4.49
CA ARG A 103 8.85 17.22 -3.72
C ARG A 103 8.61 17.85 -2.35
N ASP A 104 7.48 18.48 -2.13
CA ASP A 104 7.09 19.11 -0.86
C ASP A 104 6.11 18.27 -0.03
N VAL A 105 5.92 17.01 -0.39
CA VAL A 105 4.94 16.11 0.23
C VAL A 105 5.62 14.88 0.82
N LEU A 106 5.25 14.55 2.06
CA LEU A 106 5.48 13.25 2.70
C LEU A 106 4.16 12.50 2.77
N THR A 107 4.14 11.22 2.34
CA THR A 107 2.94 10.40 2.41
C THR A 107 3.12 9.29 3.43
N ILE A 108 2.12 9.13 4.31
CA ILE A 108 2.06 8.08 5.32
C ILE A 108 0.91 7.13 4.98
N CYS A 109 1.19 5.84 5.00
CA CYS A 109 0.20 4.79 4.81
C CYS A 109 -0.22 4.19 6.15
N LEU A 110 -1.52 4.11 6.38
CA LEU A 110 -2.12 3.47 7.55
C LEU A 110 -3.08 2.36 7.12
N GLY A 111 -3.20 1.33 7.96
CA GLY A 111 -4.15 0.24 7.73
C GLY A 111 -5.62 0.70 7.85
N LYS A 112 -6.52 -0.10 7.27
CA LYS A 112 -7.98 0.11 7.41
C LYS A 112 -8.52 -0.62 8.64
N SER A 113 -9.51 0.00 9.31
CA SER A 113 -10.16 -0.56 10.49
C SER A 113 -10.81 -1.92 10.24
N THR A 114 -11.24 -2.20 9.02
CA THR A 114 -11.83 -3.48 8.61
C THR A 114 -10.81 -4.63 8.81
N TYR A 115 -9.58 -4.45 8.37
CA TYR A 115 -8.51 -5.43 8.56
C TYR A 115 -7.92 -5.40 9.97
N ALA A 116 -7.77 -4.22 10.55
CA ALA A 116 -7.23 -4.08 11.90
C ALA A 116 -8.06 -4.85 12.94
N ARG A 117 -9.37 -4.86 12.82
CA ARG A 117 -10.28 -5.64 13.69
C ARG A 117 -10.13 -7.16 13.54
N CYS A 118 -9.57 -7.61 12.43
CA CYS A 118 -9.26 -9.03 12.18
C CYS A 118 -7.83 -9.41 12.59
N GLY A 119 -7.10 -8.50 13.24
CA GLY A 119 -5.70 -8.73 13.60
C GLY A 119 -4.74 -8.67 12.42
N ILE A 120 -5.13 -8.00 11.33
CA ILE A 120 -4.26 -7.77 10.18
C ILE A 120 -3.64 -6.38 10.28
N ILE A 121 -2.32 -6.35 10.28
CA ILE A 121 -1.54 -5.11 10.25
C ILE A 121 -1.07 -4.91 8.81
N VAL A 122 -1.26 -3.69 8.30
CA VAL A 122 -0.64 -3.24 7.06
C VAL A 122 0.51 -2.32 7.42
N ASN A 123 1.73 -2.72 7.08
CA ASN A 123 2.92 -1.93 7.28
C ASN A 123 3.41 -1.40 5.94
N VAL A 124 3.76 -0.11 5.90
CA VAL A 124 4.38 0.56 4.76
C VAL A 124 5.29 1.66 5.30
N THR A 125 6.52 1.71 4.81
CA THR A 125 7.41 2.83 5.13
C THR A 125 6.90 4.13 4.50
N PRO A 126 7.18 5.32 5.07
CA PRO A 126 6.75 6.59 4.49
C PRO A 126 7.22 6.74 3.03
N LEU A 127 6.34 7.25 2.17
CA LEU A 127 6.71 7.63 0.81
C LEU A 127 7.33 9.02 0.87
N GLU A 128 8.63 9.08 0.63
CA GLU A 128 9.39 10.31 0.68
C GLU A 128 9.12 11.24 -0.53
N PRO A 129 9.49 12.53 -0.44
CA PRO A 129 9.45 13.46 -1.56
C PRO A 129 10.06 12.89 -2.85
N GLU A 130 9.34 13.02 -3.97
CA GLU A 130 9.72 12.51 -5.30
C GLU A 130 9.83 10.98 -5.41
N TRP A 131 9.31 10.24 -4.45
CA TRP A 131 9.13 8.80 -4.60
C TRP A 131 8.06 8.51 -5.66
N GLU A 132 8.33 7.52 -6.51
CA GLU A 132 7.44 7.13 -7.59
C GLU A 132 7.37 5.60 -7.72
N GLY A 133 6.16 5.04 -7.83
CA GLY A 133 5.97 3.60 -7.99
C GLY A 133 4.62 3.07 -7.52
N HIS A 134 4.46 1.75 -7.62
CA HIS A 134 3.43 1.02 -6.86
C HIS A 134 3.94 0.78 -5.45
N VAL A 135 3.08 1.00 -4.46
CA VAL A 135 3.47 0.83 -3.05
C VAL A 135 3.48 -0.65 -2.70
N THR A 136 4.57 -1.13 -2.12
CA THR A 136 4.61 -2.45 -1.50
C THR A 136 3.80 -2.43 -0.21
N LEU A 137 2.81 -3.32 -0.13
CA LEU A 137 1.95 -3.53 1.03
C LEU A 137 2.44 -4.76 1.79
N GLU A 138 2.77 -4.59 3.06
CA GLU A 138 3.28 -5.65 3.93
C GLU A 138 2.18 -6.04 4.93
N PHE A 139 1.48 -7.14 4.66
CA PHE A 139 0.38 -7.64 5.50
C PHE A 139 0.91 -8.63 6.52
N SER A 140 0.72 -8.36 7.81
CA SER A 140 1.01 -9.31 8.89
C SER A 140 -0.28 -9.84 9.49
N ASN A 141 -0.45 -11.17 9.49
CA ASN A 141 -1.53 -11.85 10.20
C ASN A 141 -1.08 -12.15 11.64
N THR A 142 -1.52 -11.35 12.60
CA THR A 142 -1.18 -11.55 14.03
C THR A 142 -2.15 -12.48 14.75
N SER A 143 -3.16 -13.00 14.04
CA SER A 143 -4.14 -13.91 14.61
C SER A 143 -3.66 -15.36 14.53
N ASN A 144 -4.31 -16.24 15.30
CA ASN A 144 -4.10 -17.69 15.26
C ASN A 144 -4.95 -18.43 14.22
N LEU A 145 -5.63 -17.68 13.34
CA LEU A 145 -6.46 -18.20 12.25
C LEU A 145 -5.94 -17.70 10.91
N PRO A 146 -6.15 -18.46 9.80
CA PRO A 146 -5.89 -17.96 8.46
C PRO A 146 -6.74 -16.71 8.19
N ALA A 147 -6.15 -15.69 7.55
CA ALA A 147 -6.82 -14.42 7.25
C ALA A 147 -6.86 -14.16 5.74
N LYS A 148 -7.98 -13.62 5.25
CA LYS A 148 -8.19 -13.29 3.85
C LYS A 148 -7.86 -11.84 3.57
N ILE A 149 -7.16 -11.59 2.46
CA ILE A 149 -6.99 -10.28 1.83
C ILE A 149 -7.67 -10.34 0.46
N TYR A 150 -8.47 -9.35 0.13
CA TYR A 150 -9.21 -9.27 -1.13
C TYR A 150 -8.49 -8.34 -2.11
N ALA A 151 -8.14 -8.87 -3.29
CA ALA A 151 -7.62 -8.07 -4.38
C ALA A 151 -8.70 -7.17 -4.98
N GLY A 152 -8.30 -6.03 -5.55
CA GLY A 152 -9.23 -5.04 -6.12
C GLY A 152 -10.00 -4.22 -5.10
N GLU A 153 -9.89 -4.53 -3.81
CA GLU A 153 -10.58 -3.85 -2.72
C GLU A 153 -9.64 -3.00 -1.86
N GLY A 154 -10.21 -2.08 -1.05
CA GLY A 154 -9.46 -1.17 -0.21
C GLY A 154 -8.77 -1.86 0.96
N VAL A 155 -7.46 -1.63 1.13
CA VAL A 155 -6.65 -2.30 2.16
C VAL A 155 -5.95 -1.36 3.12
N ALA A 156 -5.66 -0.12 2.69
CA ALA A 156 -4.93 0.86 3.46
C ALA A 156 -5.32 2.28 3.05
N GLN A 157 -4.96 3.26 3.84
CA GLN A 157 -5.22 4.67 3.57
C GLN A 157 -3.93 5.46 3.49
N MET A 158 -3.76 6.22 2.40
CA MET A 158 -2.69 7.18 2.21
C MET A 158 -3.10 8.54 2.75
N ILE A 159 -2.25 9.15 3.59
CA ILE A 159 -2.42 10.50 4.14
C ILE A 159 -1.27 11.35 3.63
N PHE A 160 -1.60 12.51 3.04
CA PHE A 160 -0.63 13.42 2.42
C PHE A 160 -0.36 14.61 3.33
N HIS A 161 0.91 14.82 3.65
CA HIS A 161 1.41 15.92 4.46
C HIS A 161 2.28 16.82 3.61
N GLN A 162 1.84 18.05 3.37
CA GLN A 162 2.68 19.04 2.70
C GLN A 162 3.57 19.77 3.71
N SER A 163 4.85 19.84 3.41
CA SER A 163 5.81 20.61 4.21
C SER A 163 5.67 22.11 3.95
N ASP A 164 6.04 22.92 4.92
CA ASP A 164 6.16 24.37 4.83
C ASP A 164 7.46 24.83 4.16
N GLU A 165 8.44 23.93 4.04
CA GLU A 165 9.67 24.14 3.24
C GLU A 165 10.03 22.86 2.47
N GLN A 166 10.73 23.02 1.36
CA GLN A 166 11.20 21.88 0.57
C GLN A 166 12.45 21.25 1.21
N CYS A 167 12.55 19.92 1.11
CA CYS A 167 13.77 19.20 1.49
C CYS A 167 14.94 19.54 0.55
N GLU A 168 16.15 19.58 1.08
CA GLU A 168 17.38 19.76 0.27
C GLU A 168 17.61 18.53 -0.63
N VAL A 169 17.41 17.32 -0.10
CA VAL A 169 17.64 16.06 -0.77
C VAL A 169 16.36 15.22 -0.77
N SER A 170 15.81 14.95 -1.95
CA SER A 170 14.62 14.11 -2.15
C SER A 170 15.01 12.63 -2.32
N TYR A 171 14.01 11.76 -2.41
CA TYR A 171 14.21 10.34 -2.73
C TYR A 171 14.89 10.15 -4.08
N LYS A 172 14.47 10.93 -5.08
CA LYS A 172 15.05 10.89 -6.43
C LYS A 172 16.51 11.33 -6.45
N ASP A 173 16.88 12.32 -5.64
CA ASP A 173 18.26 12.82 -5.56
C ASP A 173 19.23 11.78 -4.95
N ARG A 174 18.73 10.76 -4.23
CA ARG A 174 19.55 9.73 -3.56
C ARG A 174 19.90 8.54 -4.44
N ASP A 175 19.53 8.55 -5.73
CA ASP A 175 19.70 7.39 -6.65
C ASP A 175 19.09 6.06 -6.12
N CYS A 176 18.17 6.13 -5.17
CA CYS A 176 17.54 4.98 -4.56
C CYS A 176 16.54 4.23 -5.47
N LEU A 177 16.32 4.69 -6.68
CA LEU A 177 15.39 4.11 -7.66
C LEU A 177 15.74 2.67 -8.09
N LEU A 178 16.94 2.17 -7.71
CA LEU A 178 17.39 0.83 -8.08
C LEU A 178 16.84 -0.31 -7.20
N TYR A 179 16.13 -0.01 -6.11
CA TYR A 179 15.69 -1.02 -5.14
C TYR A 179 14.17 -1.22 -5.06
N THR A 180 13.37 -0.55 -5.87
CA THR A 180 11.90 -0.58 -5.77
C THR A 180 11.20 -1.44 -6.83
N SER A 181 11.93 -2.22 -7.61
CA SER A 181 11.31 -3.25 -8.46
C SER A 181 11.47 -4.61 -7.80
N PRO A 182 10.41 -5.20 -7.24
CA PRO A 182 10.37 -6.64 -7.16
C PRO A 182 10.29 -7.14 -8.60
N SER A 183 11.42 -7.64 -9.10
CA SER A 183 11.50 -8.43 -10.33
C SER A 183 10.73 -9.73 -10.16
#